data_3609943a524eb66da7c70436ba308084
#
_entry.id   3609943a524eb66da7c70436ba308084
#
_cell.length_a   1.000
_cell.length_b   1.000
_cell.length_c   1.000
_cell.angle_alpha   90.00
_cell.angle_beta   90.00
_cell.angle_gamma   90.00
#
_symmetry.space_group_name_H-M   'P 1'
#
loop_
_entity.id
_entity.type
_entity.pdbx_description
1 polymer ?
#
loop_
_entity_poly.entity_id
_entity_poly.type
_entity_poly.pdbx_seq_one_letter_code
_entity_poly.pdbx_strand_id
1 'polypeptide(L)'
;ARYYALPGNYSDKFTKASLRGTYRGGLLTHASILTVTSNPTRTSPVKRGKWVLDNLLGTPPKDPPEDVPELEENTRSEKGLTLREQMQQHSLDARCASCHSSMDPLGFSMENFNAIGLWRAREHGKLIKTDGKLPTGESFDGAVELQRLLARVRRDSFVRCVAEAMLIYALGRGLEYYDRPALDEICEKVKLRGYQFASLIEAITESIPFQKRRGDPLPG
;
A
#
# COMPACT_ATOMS: atom_id res chain seq x y z
N ALA A 1 15.11 -8.69 -13.79
CA ALA A 1 16.32 -8.51 -12.99
C ALA A 1 16.95 -7.13 -13.21
N ARG A 2 17.25 -6.74 -14.45
CA ARG A 2 17.85 -5.41 -14.77
C ARG A 2 17.03 -4.26 -14.16
N TYR A 3 15.71 -4.28 -14.31
CA TYR A 3 14.81 -3.25 -13.80
C TYR A 3 14.86 -3.11 -12.27
N TYR A 4 15.07 -4.22 -11.57
CA TYR A 4 15.19 -4.24 -10.11
C TYR A 4 16.63 -4.08 -9.62
N ALA A 5 17.58 -3.85 -10.54
CA ALA A 5 19.02 -3.78 -10.25
C ALA A 5 19.53 -5.03 -9.52
N LEU A 6 19.00 -6.21 -9.86
CA LEU A 6 19.41 -7.47 -9.29
C LEU A 6 20.66 -7.99 -10.01
N PRO A 7 21.71 -8.38 -9.27
CA PRO A 7 22.89 -8.99 -9.86
C PRO A 7 22.60 -10.41 -10.34
N GLY A 8 23.23 -10.81 -11.44
CA GLY A 8 23.16 -12.16 -11.98
C GLY A 8 22.41 -12.28 -13.30
N ASN A 9 22.48 -13.48 -13.87
CA ASN A 9 21.76 -13.85 -15.09
C ASN A 9 20.52 -14.64 -14.71
N TYR A 10 19.37 -14.21 -15.17
CA TYR A 10 18.08 -14.85 -14.94
C TYR A 10 17.56 -15.39 -16.27
N SER A 11 17.07 -16.64 -16.26
CA SER A 11 16.45 -17.32 -17.39
C SER A 11 14.93 -17.15 -17.36
N ASP A 12 14.24 -17.82 -18.28
CA ASP A 12 12.76 -17.87 -18.35
C ASP A 12 12.12 -18.70 -17.23
N LYS A 13 12.94 -19.34 -16.39
CA LYS A 13 12.44 -20.14 -15.25
C LYS A 13 12.29 -19.29 -14.01
N PHE A 14 11.24 -19.56 -13.23
CA PHE A 14 11.07 -18.95 -11.92
C PHE A 14 12.27 -19.27 -11.02
N THR A 15 12.98 -18.24 -10.61
CA THR A 15 14.19 -18.36 -9.79
C THR A 15 14.06 -17.43 -8.59
N LYS A 16 14.38 -17.96 -7.40
CA LYS A 16 14.40 -17.14 -6.19
C LYS A 16 15.56 -16.14 -6.24
N ALA A 17 15.24 -14.85 -6.23
CA ALA A 17 16.23 -13.79 -6.16
C ALA A 17 16.27 -13.15 -4.77
N SER A 18 17.48 -12.88 -4.25
CA SER A 18 17.65 -12.15 -3.00
C SER A 18 17.56 -10.64 -3.23
N LEU A 19 16.77 -9.96 -2.42
CA LEU A 19 16.68 -8.49 -2.41
C LEU A 19 17.63 -7.86 -1.36
N ARG A 20 18.45 -8.67 -0.68
CA ARG A 20 19.41 -8.16 0.32
C ARG A 20 20.42 -7.21 -0.34
N GLY A 21 20.68 -6.07 0.30
CA GLY A 21 21.57 -5.04 -0.24
C GLY A 21 20.95 -4.18 -1.35
N THR A 22 19.66 -4.38 -1.66
CA THR A 22 18.92 -3.50 -2.56
C THR A 22 18.00 -2.56 -1.75
N TYR A 23 17.51 -1.52 -2.41
CA TYR A 23 16.49 -0.62 -1.84
C TYR A 23 15.07 -1.19 -1.90
N ARG A 24 14.93 -2.48 -2.26
CA ARG A 24 13.63 -3.11 -2.49
C ARG A 24 13.30 -4.12 -1.40
N GLY A 25 12.01 -4.27 -1.15
CA GLY A 25 11.45 -5.23 -0.23
C GLY A 25 9.92 -5.22 -0.28
N GLY A 26 9.30 -6.38 -0.43
CA GLY A 26 7.86 -6.57 -0.41
C GLY A 26 7.05 -5.66 -1.34
N LEU A 27 5.76 -5.51 -1.02
CA LEU A 27 4.77 -4.84 -1.85
C LEU A 27 5.05 -3.35 -2.06
N LEU A 28 5.51 -2.62 -1.04
CA LEU A 28 5.71 -1.15 -1.13
C LEU A 28 6.74 -0.75 -2.18
N THR A 29 7.62 -1.65 -2.58
CA THR A 29 8.66 -1.38 -3.59
C THR A 29 8.45 -2.16 -4.87
N HIS A 30 7.28 -2.79 -5.01
CA HIS A 30 6.92 -3.53 -6.21
C HIS A 30 6.61 -2.54 -7.36
N ALA A 31 7.25 -2.74 -8.50
CA ALA A 31 7.18 -1.77 -9.61
C ALA A 31 5.75 -1.52 -10.10
N SER A 32 4.91 -2.55 -10.18
CA SER A 32 3.52 -2.40 -10.60
C SER A 32 2.72 -1.52 -9.64
N ILE A 33 2.90 -1.71 -8.33
CA ILE A 33 2.23 -0.90 -7.31
C ILE A 33 2.70 0.55 -7.39
N LEU A 34 4.01 0.77 -7.47
CA LEU A 34 4.58 2.12 -7.62
C LEU A 34 4.11 2.82 -8.89
N THR A 35 3.87 2.07 -9.97
CA THR A 35 3.39 2.62 -11.25
C THR A 35 1.90 2.96 -11.18
N VAL A 36 1.04 2.05 -10.72
CA VAL A 36 -0.40 2.31 -10.66
C VAL A 36 -0.79 3.36 -9.62
N THR A 37 0.09 3.62 -8.66
CA THR A 37 -0.06 4.68 -7.64
C THR A 37 0.67 5.97 -8.00
N SER A 38 1.04 6.14 -9.25
CA SER A 38 1.66 7.36 -9.80
C SER A 38 0.76 8.01 -10.85
N ASN A 39 1.07 9.26 -11.20
CA ASN A 39 0.51 9.91 -12.37
C ASN A 39 1.39 9.57 -13.61
N PRO A 40 0.89 9.74 -14.84
CA PRO A 40 1.67 9.42 -16.04
C PRO A 40 3.01 10.15 -16.12
N THR A 41 3.08 11.38 -15.63
CA THR A 41 4.26 12.26 -15.77
C THR A 41 5.10 12.37 -14.48
N ARG A 42 4.54 12.01 -13.31
CA ARG A 42 5.19 12.17 -12.02
C ARG A 42 4.69 11.17 -10.98
N THR A 43 5.41 11.05 -9.88
CA THR A 43 4.96 10.32 -8.69
C THR A 43 3.77 11.05 -8.02
N SER A 44 3.03 10.30 -7.21
CA SER A 44 1.95 10.85 -6.38
C SER A 44 2.04 10.31 -4.94
N PRO A 45 2.67 11.03 -4.02
CA PRO A 45 2.70 10.64 -2.61
C PRO A 45 1.30 10.42 -2.04
N VAL A 46 0.32 11.22 -2.43
CA VAL A 46 -1.08 11.07 -2.00
C VAL A 46 -1.65 9.72 -2.43
N LYS A 47 -1.55 9.37 -3.72
CA LYS A 47 -2.04 8.07 -4.23
C LYS A 47 -1.31 6.90 -3.58
N ARG A 48 0.02 7.01 -3.38
CA ARG A 48 0.83 5.99 -2.70
C ARG A 48 0.43 5.82 -1.24
N GLY A 49 0.29 6.93 -0.51
CA GLY A 49 -0.14 6.92 0.88
C GLY A 49 -1.56 6.39 1.06
N LYS A 50 -2.50 6.87 0.24
CA LYS A 50 -3.88 6.35 0.21
C LYS A 50 -3.89 4.85 -0.05
N TRP A 51 -3.12 4.37 -1.03
CA TRP A 51 -3.04 2.94 -1.34
C TRP A 51 -2.58 2.10 -0.13
N VAL A 52 -1.61 2.60 0.65
CA VAL A 52 -1.16 1.92 1.88
C VAL A 52 -2.28 1.85 2.91
N LEU A 53 -3.00 2.95 3.12
CA LEU A 53 -4.12 3.00 4.06
C LEU A 53 -5.25 2.06 3.63
N ASP A 54 -5.63 2.10 2.36
CA ASP A 54 -6.74 1.31 1.81
C ASP A 54 -6.40 -0.20 1.79
N ASN A 55 -5.22 -0.55 1.24
CA ASN A 55 -4.93 -1.94 0.85
C ASN A 55 -4.04 -2.71 1.83
N LEU A 56 -3.34 -2.01 2.73
CA LEU A 56 -2.48 -2.66 3.72
C LEU A 56 -2.96 -2.48 5.16
N LEU A 57 -3.67 -1.39 5.44
CA LEU A 57 -4.09 -1.07 6.80
C LEU A 57 -5.61 -1.16 7.01
N GLY A 58 -6.40 -1.19 5.93
CA GLY A 58 -7.86 -1.23 6.01
C GLY A 58 -8.45 0.01 6.69
N THR A 59 -7.77 1.16 6.59
CA THR A 59 -8.17 2.43 7.18
C THR A 59 -8.23 3.52 6.10
N PRO A 60 -9.17 3.41 5.14
CA PRO A 60 -9.28 4.37 4.07
C PRO A 60 -9.50 5.78 4.63
N PRO A 61 -8.83 6.80 4.09
CA PRO A 61 -9.11 8.19 4.44
C PRO A 61 -10.53 8.55 3.95
N LYS A 62 -11.13 9.57 4.56
CA LYS A 62 -12.39 10.12 4.07
C LYS A 62 -12.22 10.63 2.64
N ASP A 63 -13.30 10.56 1.86
CA ASP A 63 -13.30 11.15 0.53
C ASP A 63 -13.04 12.67 0.61
N PRO A 64 -12.27 13.22 -0.36
CA PRO A 64 -12.03 14.65 -0.39
C PRO A 64 -13.36 15.41 -0.59
N PRO A 65 -13.49 16.62 -0.03
CA PRO A 65 -14.60 17.50 -0.37
C PRO A 65 -14.68 17.74 -1.89
N GLU A 66 -15.89 17.95 -2.42
CA GLU A 66 -16.12 18.12 -3.87
C GLU A 66 -15.36 19.33 -4.49
N ASP A 67 -15.06 20.34 -3.67
CA ASP A 67 -14.40 21.60 -4.11
C ASP A 67 -12.86 21.57 -3.95
N VAL A 68 -12.24 20.42 -3.73
CA VAL A 68 -10.77 20.35 -3.65
C VAL A 68 -10.19 20.34 -5.05
N PRO A 69 -9.49 21.41 -5.48
CA PRO A 69 -8.80 21.39 -6.76
C PRO A 69 -7.75 20.29 -6.76
N GLU A 70 -7.75 19.45 -7.80
CA GLU A 70 -6.65 18.54 -8.03
C GLU A 70 -5.34 19.35 -8.12
N LEU A 71 -4.28 18.84 -7.51
CA LEU A 71 -2.96 19.42 -7.69
C LEU A 71 -2.67 19.37 -9.19
N GLU A 72 -2.73 20.53 -9.85
CA GLU A 72 -2.62 20.63 -11.29
C GLU A 72 -1.41 19.82 -11.78
N GLU A 73 -1.64 18.90 -12.71
CA GLU A 73 -0.57 18.10 -13.31
C GLU A 73 0.49 18.98 -14.00
N ASN A 74 0.14 20.22 -14.27
CA ASN A 74 0.92 21.22 -14.98
C ASN A 74 1.51 22.33 -14.10
N THR A 75 1.45 22.24 -12.78
CA THR A 75 2.30 23.14 -12.01
C THR A 75 3.74 22.81 -12.42
N ARG A 76 4.20 23.53 -13.48
CA ARG A 76 5.62 23.66 -13.77
C ARG A 76 6.24 23.93 -12.43
N SER A 77 6.99 22.93 -11.92
CA SER A 77 7.61 23.03 -10.61
C SER A 77 8.15 24.44 -10.48
N GLU A 78 7.68 25.19 -9.51
CA GLU A 78 8.33 26.44 -9.17
C GLU A 78 9.81 26.09 -9.12
N LYS A 79 10.60 26.74 -9.99
CA LYS A 79 11.93 26.29 -10.41
C LYS A 79 12.72 25.82 -9.18
N GLY A 80 12.91 24.50 -9.04
CA GLY A 80 13.79 23.89 -8.06
C GLY A 80 13.18 23.38 -6.76
N LEU A 81 11.85 23.40 -6.57
CA LEU A 81 11.21 22.76 -5.41
C LEU A 81 11.02 21.24 -5.67
N THR A 82 11.28 20.42 -4.65
CA THR A 82 10.89 19.01 -4.66
C THR A 82 9.37 18.87 -4.54
N LEU A 83 8.83 17.74 -4.98
CA LEU A 83 7.39 17.45 -4.84
C LEU A 83 6.94 17.56 -3.36
N ARG A 84 7.77 17.10 -2.42
CA ARG A 84 7.49 17.24 -0.98
C ARG A 84 7.38 18.69 -0.55
N GLU A 85 8.29 19.56 -0.98
CA GLU A 85 8.26 21.00 -0.67
C GLU A 85 6.99 21.66 -1.25
N GLN A 86 6.58 21.31 -2.46
CA GLN A 86 5.35 21.78 -3.08
C GLN A 86 4.10 21.34 -2.31
N MET A 87 4.03 20.05 -1.94
CA MET A 87 2.90 19.50 -1.19
C MET A 87 2.79 20.10 0.22
N GLN A 88 3.92 20.37 0.88
CA GLN A 88 3.93 21.02 2.20
C GLN A 88 3.35 22.42 2.14
N GLN A 89 3.56 23.18 1.05
CA GLN A 89 2.92 24.47 0.85
C GLN A 89 1.40 24.33 0.65
N HIS A 90 0.96 23.32 -0.12
CA HIS A 90 -0.45 23.06 -0.36
C HIS A 90 -1.20 22.59 0.92
N SER A 91 -0.55 21.82 1.77
CA SER A 91 -1.14 21.27 3.01
C SER A 91 -1.21 22.27 4.19
N LEU A 92 -0.90 23.56 3.97
CA LEU A 92 -1.07 24.61 4.99
C LEU A 92 -2.55 24.92 5.28
N ASP A 93 -3.47 24.64 4.36
CA ASP A 93 -4.90 24.74 4.63
C ASP A 93 -5.33 23.62 5.58
N ALA A 94 -5.96 23.98 6.69
CA ALA A 94 -6.42 23.05 7.72
C ALA A 94 -7.39 21.97 7.20
N ARG A 95 -8.17 22.29 6.15
CA ARG A 95 -9.09 21.33 5.50
C ARG A 95 -8.31 20.23 4.77
N CYS A 96 -7.20 20.59 4.13
CA CYS A 96 -6.33 19.67 3.43
C CYS A 96 -5.46 18.86 4.41
N ALA A 97 -4.96 19.50 5.47
CA ALA A 97 -4.07 18.91 6.47
C ALA A 97 -4.64 17.66 7.14
N SER A 98 -5.96 17.59 7.37
CA SER A 98 -6.59 16.48 8.08
C SER A 98 -6.39 15.13 7.38
N CYS A 99 -6.48 15.09 6.05
CA CYS A 99 -6.25 13.88 5.25
C CYS A 99 -4.77 13.69 4.93
N HIS A 100 -4.08 14.77 4.54
CA HIS A 100 -2.67 14.74 4.15
C HIS A 100 -1.73 14.29 5.29
N SER A 101 -2.05 14.66 6.55
CA SER A 101 -1.24 14.24 7.71
C SER A 101 -1.09 12.73 7.87
N SER A 102 -2.07 11.94 7.41
CA SER A 102 -2.02 10.48 7.47
C SER A 102 -1.46 9.83 6.20
N MET A 103 -1.70 10.43 5.04
CA MET A 103 -1.31 9.86 3.74
C MET A 103 0.11 10.24 3.33
N ASP A 104 0.45 11.52 3.44
CA ASP A 104 1.69 12.06 2.89
C ASP A 104 2.95 11.41 3.45
N PRO A 105 3.09 11.19 4.78
CA PRO A 105 4.27 10.52 5.31
C PRO A 105 4.48 9.13 4.72
N LEU A 106 3.38 8.37 4.54
CA LEU A 106 3.43 7.05 3.93
C LEU A 106 3.87 7.12 2.46
N GLY A 107 3.33 8.07 1.71
CA GLY A 107 3.67 8.27 0.31
C GLY A 107 5.10 8.75 0.10
N PHE A 108 5.56 9.72 0.90
CA PHE A 108 6.93 10.23 0.83
C PHE A 108 7.99 9.17 1.09
N SER A 109 7.70 8.15 1.91
CA SER A 109 8.62 7.03 2.13
C SER A 109 9.02 6.31 0.85
N MET A 110 8.19 6.39 -0.18
CA MET A 110 8.38 5.73 -1.47
C MET A 110 8.92 6.65 -2.57
N GLU A 111 9.24 7.92 -2.29
CA GLU A 111 9.64 8.91 -3.30
C GLU A 111 11.04 8.67 -3.90
N ASN A 112 11.86 7.83 -3.27
CA ASN A 112 13.06 7.31 -3.93
C ASN A 112 12.74 6.42 -5.15
N PHE A 113 11.49 6.09 -5.39
CA PHE A 113 11.05 5.40 -6.61
C PHE A 113 10.26 6.36 -7.49
N ASN A 114 10.71 6.53 -8.74
CA ASN A 114 10.02 7.37 -9.72
C ASN A 114 8.66 6.79 -10.14
N ALA A 115 7.97 7.43 -11.09
CA ALA A 115 6.62 7.03 -11.52
C ALA A 115 6.53 5.62 -12.11
N ILE A 116 7.62 5.08 -12.63
CA ILE A 116 7.68 3.69 -13.12
C ILE A 116 8.40 2.75 -12.14
N GLY A 117 8.66 3.20 -10.91
CA GLY A 117 9.28 2.39 -9.86
C GLY A 117 10.79 2.19 -10.00
N LEU A 118 11.52 3.00 -10.78
CA LEU A 118 12.97 3.00 -10.78
C LEU A 118 13.50 3.83 -9.60
N TRP A 119 14.59 3.36 -9.00
CA TRP A 119 15.23 4.06 -7.89
C TRP A 119 15.87 5.38 -8.35
N ARG A 120 15.70 6.42 -7.51
CA ARG A 120 16.33 7.72 -7.64
C ARG A 120 16.70 8.28 -6.26
N ALA A 121 17.88 8.87 -6.13
CA ALA A 121 18.30 9.49 -4.87
C ALA A 121 17.99 11.00 -4.82
N ARG A 122 17.78 11.63 -5.99
CA ARG A 122 17.65 13.09 -6.12
C ARG A 122 16.46 13.46 -7.00
N GLU A 123 15.89 14.62 -6.69
CA GLU A 123 14.88 15.31 -7.47
C GLU A 123 15.30 16.78 -7.61
N HIS A 124 15.36 17.30 -8.84
CA HIS A 124 15.85 18.65 -9.13
C HIS A 124 17.22 18.98 -8.45
N GLY A 125 18.13 18.02 -8.40
CA GLY A 125 19.44 18.14 -7.77
C GLY A 125 19.47 18.01 -6.25
N LYS A 126 18.33 18.07 -5.55
CA LYS A 126 18.20 17.91 -4.10
C LYS A 126 18.05 16.44 -3.71
N LEU A 127 18.57 16.06 -2.53
CA LEU A 127 18.31 14.74 -1.96
C LEU A 127 16.81 14.59 -1.62
N ILE A 128 16.26 13.46 -2.00
CA ILE A 128 14.87 13.12 -1.67
C ILE A 128 14.80 12.76 -0.18
N LYS A 129 13.92 13.42 0.56
CA LYS A 129 13.63 13.13 1.96
C LYS A 129 12.47 12.15 2.04
N THR A 130 12.69 11.01 2.67
CA THR A 130 11.74 9.89 2.78
C THR A 130 11.29 9.62 4.21
N ASP A 131 11.77 10.44 5.15
CA ASP A 131 11.37 10.39 6.55
C ASP A 131 9.85 10.63 6.73
N GLY A 132 9.26 9.90 7.64
CA GLY A 132 7.86 10.03 7.99
C GLY A 132 7.58 9.54 9.40
N LYS A 133 6.34 9.79 9.86
CA LYS A 133 5.84 9.36 11.16
C LYS A 133 4.41 8.90 11.01
N LEU A 134 4.07 7.75 11.59
CA LEU A 134 2.68 7.31 11.66
C LEU A 134 1.88 8.18 12.65
N PRO A 135 0.55 8.30 12.49
CA PRO A 135 -0.29 8.99 13.46
C PRO A 135 -0.15 8.43 14.89
N THR A 136 0.24 7.18 15.02
CA THR A 136 0.49 6.49 16.29
C THR A 136 1.86 6.78 16.91
N GLY A 137 2.71 7.54 16.21
CA GLY A 137 3.95 8.09 16.76
C GLY A 137 5.23 7.43 16.28
N GLU A 138 5.18 6.28 15.61
CA GLU A 138 6.36 5.57 15.12
C GLU A 138 6.97 6.27 13.91
N SER A 139 8.30 6.46 13.94
CA SER A 139 9.06 7.08 12.85
C SER A 139 9.69 6.01 11.94
N PHE A 140 9.89 6.38 10.68
CA PHE A 140 10.54 5.55 9.67
C PHE A 140 11.25 6.44 8.64
N ASP A 141 12.24 5.89 7.94
CA ASP A 141 12.89 6.52 6.80
C ASP A 141 12.93 5.54 5.62
N GLY A 142 12.24 5.90 4.56
CA GLY A 142 12.12 5.12 3.34
C GLY A 142 11.17 3.91 3.41
N ALA A 143 10.89 3.36 2.22
CA ALA A 143 9.91 2.30 2.04
C ALA A 143 10.25 1.01 2.79
N VAL A 144 11.54 0.67 2.93
CA VAL A 144 11.97 -0.57 3.58
C VAL A 144 11.77 -0.49 5.10
N GLU A 145 12.03 0.66 5.72
CA GLU A 145 11.76 0.83 7.15
C GLU A 145 10.26 0.88 7.42
N LEU A 146 9.49 1.61 6.61
CA LEU A 146 8.04 1.59 6.70
C LEU A 146 7.50 0.16 6.60
N GLN A 147 7.97 -0.64 5.64
CA GLN A 147 7.56 -2.03 5.51
C GLN A 147 7.85 -2.85 6.77
N ARG A 148 9.03 -2.72 7.36
CA ARG A 148 9.38 -3.41 8.60
C ARG A 148 8.50 -2.99 9.77
N LEU A 149 8.21 -1.70 9.85
CA LEU A 149 7.34 -1.13 10.87
C LEU A 149 5.93 -1.67 10.74
N LEU A 150 5.34 -1.64 9.55
CA LEU A 150 4.01 -2.19 9.30
C LEU A 150 3.94 -3.69 9.62
N ALA A 151 4.95 -4.46 9.24
CA ALA A 151 5.02 -5.89 9.53
C ALA A 151 5.16 -6.23 11.02
N ARG A 152 5.57 -5.29 11.86
CA ARG A 152 5.70 -5.47 13.32
C ARG A 152 4.51 -4.92 14.07
N VAL A 153 4.19 -3.65 13.84
CA VAL A 153 3.23 -2.87 14.64
C VAL A 153 1.80 -3.01 14.10
N ARG A 154 1.67 -3.21 12.79
CA ARG A 154 0.37 -3.27 12.10
C ARG A 154 0.09 -4.63 11.45
N ARG A 155 0.78 -5.68 11.91
CA ARG A 155 0.65 -7.02 11.34
C ARG A 155 -0.78 -7.53 11.31
N ASP A 156 -1.50 -7.41 12.40
CA ASP A 156 -2.87 -7.93 12.49
C ASP A 156 -3.84 -7.14 11.58
N SER A 157 -3.68 -5.82 11.49
CA SER A 157 -4.42 -4.99 10.53
C SER A 157 -4.11 -5.38 9.09
N PHE A 158 -2.83 -5.61 8.77
CA PHE A 158 -2.41 -6.05 7.46
C PHE A 158 -2.98 -7.43 7.10
N VAL A 159 -2.88 -8.39 8.01
CA VAL A 159 -3.43 -9.75 7.79
C VAL A 159 -4.93 -9.69 7.57
N ARG A 160 -5.65 -8.92 8.37
CA ARG A 160 -7.09 -8.73 8.20
C ARG A 160 -7.44 -8.12 6.85
N CYS A 161 -6.75 -7.06 6.45
CA CYS A 161 -6.98 -6.39 5.17
C CYS A 161 -6.75 -7.34 3.98
N VAL A 162 -5.66 -8.11 4.01
CA VAL A 162 -5.36 -9.09 2.96
C VAL A 162 -6.36 -10.25 2.98
N ALA A 163 -6.74 -10.75 4.15
CA ALA A 163 -7.72 -11.83 4.30
C ALA A 163 -9.09 -11.40 3.78
N GLU A 164 -9.53 -10.18 4.09
CA GLU A 164 -10.77 -9.60 3.60
C GLU A 164 -10.77 -9.49 2.06
N ALA A 165 -9.73 -8.89 1.49
CA ALA A 165 -9.60 -8.74 0.04
C ALA A 165 -9.58 -10.10 -0.68
N MET A 166 -8.86 -11.09 -0.13
CA MET A 166 -8.81 -12.43 -0.70
C MET A 166 -10.13 -13.18 -0.55
N LEU A 167 -10.83 -13.01 0.55
CA LEU A 167 -12.15 -13.62 0.74
C LEU A 167 -13.18 -13.00 -0.22
N ILE A 168 -13.17 -11.67 -0.42
CA ILE A 168 -13.99 -10.98 -1.44
C ILE A 168 -13.70 -11.56 -2.84
N TYR A 169 -12.42 -11.71 -3.17
CA TYR A 169 -12.01 -12.30 -4.44
C TYR A 169 -12.51 -13.75 -4.60
N ALA A 170 -12.37 -14.56 -3.56
CA ALA A 170 -12.77 -15.98 -3.58
C ALA A 170 -14.28 -16.15 -3.67
N LEU A 171 -15.07 -15.24 -3.08
CA LEU A 171 -16.54 -15.29 -3.09
C LEU A 171 -17.14 -14.62 -4.34
N GLY A 172 -16.38 -13.74 -5.03
CA GLY A 172 -16.87 -12.94 -6.16
C GLY A 172 -17.93 -11.90 -5.76
N ARG A 173 -18.01 -11.54 -4.48
CA ARG A 173 -18.93 -10.52 -3.93
C ARG A 173 -18.31 -9.79 -2.73
N GLY A 174 -18.85 -8.63 -2.41
CA GLY A 174 -18.53 -7.95 -1.14
C GLY A 174 -18.89 -8.79 0.09
N LEU A 175 -18.24 -8.49 1.22
CA LEU A 175 -18.56 -9.14 2.48
C LEU A 175 -19.77 -8.48 3.13
N GLU A 176 -20.63 -9.34 3.66
CA GLU A 176 -21.79 -8.96 4.44
C GLU A 176 -21.46 -9.05 5.95
N TYR A 177 -22.33 -8.48 6.80
CA TYR A 177 -22.13 -8.49 8.25
C TYR A 177 -21.99 -9.91 8.83
N TYR A 178 -22.64 -10.89 8.22
CA TYR A 178 -22.59 -12.30 8.65
C TYR A 178 -21.32 -13.04 8.20
N ASP A 179 -20.49 -12.45 7.31
CA ASP A 179 -19.18 -13.00 6.94
C ASP A 179 -18.08 -12.62 7.95
N ARG A 180 -18.31 -11.62 8.80
CA ARG A 180 -17.32 -11.12 9.78
C ARG A 180 -16.77 -12.21 10.71
N PRO A 181 -17.60 -13.09 11.30
CA PRO A 181 -17.08 -14.17 12.14
C PRO A 181 -16.14 -15.11 11.39
N ALA A 182 -16.43 -15.40 10.12
CA ALA A 182 -15.56 -16.23 9.30
C ALA A 182 -14.23 -15.53 8.98
N LEU A 183 -14.25 -14.21 8.73
CA LEU A 183 -13.02 -13.43 8.55
C LEU A 183 -12.17 -13.41 9.82
N ASP A 184 -12.77 -13.27 10.99
CA ASP A 184 -12.08 -13.33 12.28
C ASP A 184 -11.42 -14.70 12.49
N GLU A 185 -12.13 -15.79 12.19
CA GLU A 185 -11.59 -17.16 12.27
C GLU A 185 -10.44 -17.38 11.30
N ILE A 186 -10.54 -16.88 10.06
CA ILE A 186 -9.46 -16.93 9.06
C ILE A 186 -8.21 -16.23 9.60
N CYS A 187 -8.36 -15.02 10.15
CA CYS A 187 -7.23 -14.27 10.71
C CYS A 187 -6.55 -15.02 11.86
N GLU A 188 -7.32 -15.62 12.77
CA GLU A 188 -6.77 -16.40 13.89
C GLU A 188 -6.05 -17.67 13.38
N LYS A 189 -6.60 -18.41 12.42
CA LYS A 189 -5.94 -19.57 11.80
C LYS A 189 -4.59 -19.17 11.17
N VAL A 190 -4.55 -18.05 10.43
CA VAL A 190 -3.32 -17.54 9.82
C VAL A 190 -2.28 -17.19 10.88
N LYS A 191 -2.69 -16.55 11.97
CA LYS A 191 -1.82 -16.20 13.10
C LYS A 191 -1.24 -17.44 13.78
N LEU A 192 -2.07 -18.42 14.11
CA LEU A 192 -1.65 -19.68 14.72
C LEU A 192 -0.68 -20.48 13.85
N ARG A 193 -0.77 -20.36 12.53
CA ARG A 193 0.13 -21.00 11.56
C ARG A 193 1.32 -20.13 11.16
N GLY A 194 1.68 -19.11 11.95
CA GLY A 194 2.89 -18.29 11.76
C GLY A 194 2.82 -17.36 10.55
N TYR A 195 1.62 -16.92 10.15
CA TYR A 195 1.40 -15.97 9.03
C TYR A 195 1.88 -16.49 7.67
N GLN A 196 1.83 -17.79 7.44
CA GLN A 196 2.16 -18.37 6.16
C GLN A 196 1.05 -18.08 5.13
N PHE A 197 1.44 -17.66 3.92
CA PHE A 197 0.48 -17.34 2.87
C PHE A 197 -0.40 -18.55 2.48
N ALA A 198 0.17 -19.75 2.47
CA ALA A 198 -0.59 -20.98 2.22
C ALA A 198 -1.72 -21.17 3.24
N SER A 199 -1.46 -20.87 4.53
CA SER A 199 -2.48 -20.99 5.57
C SER A 199 -3.66 -20.05 5.40
N LEU A 200 -3.46 -18.90 4.74
CA LEU A 200 -4.55 -17.99 4.39
C LEU A 200 -5.46 -18.60 3.32
N ILE A 201 -4.87 -19.19 2.27
CA ILE A 201 -5.63 -19.87 1.23
C ILE A 201 -6.44 -21.04 1.82
N GLU A 202 -5.78 -21.89 2.63
CA GLU A 202 -6.44 -23.01 3.31
C GLU A 202 -7.59 -22.53 4.20
N ALA A 203 -7.36 -21.52 5.04
CA ALA A 203 -8.38 -20.98 5.93
C ALA A 203 -9.60 -20.41 5.18
N ILE A 204 -9.37 -19.75 4.03
CA ILE A 204 -10.46 -19.26 3.17
C ILE A 204 -11.24 -20.43 2.57
N THR A 205 -10.55 -21.43 2.01
CA THR A 205 -11.23 -22.58 1.38
C THR A 205 -12.00 -23.45 2.39
N GLU A 206 -11.60 -23.46 3.64
CA GLU A 206 -12.30 -24.13 4.74
C GLU A 206 -13.44 -23.30 5.34
N SER A 207 -13.52 -22.03 5.03
CA SER A 207 -14.50 -21.11 5.64
C SER A 207 -15.94 -21.39 5.19
N ILE A 208 -16.90 -21.14 6.07
CA ILE A 208 -18.33 -21.34 5.81
C ILE A 208 -18.79 -20.57 4.55
N PRO A 209 -18.48 -19.26 4.37
CA PRO A 209 -18.94 -18.53 3.19
C PRO A 209 -18.36 -19.04 1.88
N PHE A 210 -17.19 -19.71 1.90
CA PHE A 210 -16.63 -20.35 0.70
C PHE A 210 -17.25 -21.70 0.43
N GLN A 211 -17.53 -22.51 1.48
CA GLN A 211 -18.05 -23.87 1.36
C GLN A 211 -19.58 -23.92 1.17
N LYS A 212 -20.30 -22.88 1.60
CA LYS A 212 -21.78 -22.87 1.59
C LYS A 212 -22.29 -21.58 0.96
N ARG A 213 -23.25 -21.74 0.05
CA ARG A 213 -24.01 -20.64 -0.52
C ARG A 213 -25.40 -20.57 0.16
N ARG A 214 -25.88 -19.36 0.45
CA ARG A 214 -27.30 -19.17 0.79
C ARG A 214 -28.13 -19.60 -0.41
N GLY A 215 -29.07 -20.50 -0.19
CA GLY A 215 -30.08 -20.83 -1.22
C GLY A 215 -30.95 -19.61 -1.51
N ASP A 216 -31.38 -19.46 -2.76
CA ASP A 216 -32.41 -18.48 -3.07
C ASP A 216 -33.67 -18.86 -2.29
N PRO A 217 -34.46 -17.89 -1.76
CA PRO A 217 -35.76 -18.22 -1.18
C PRO A 217 -36.58 -18.97 -2.24
N LEU A 218 -37.16 -20.09 -1.83
CA LEU A 218 -38.06 -20.83 -2.72
C LEU A 218 -39.14 -19.86 -3.21
N PRO A 219 -39.41 -19.81 -4.51
CA PRO A 219 -40.54 -19.01 -5.01
C PRO A 219 -41.82 -19.50 -4.29
N GLY A 220 -42.47 -18.58 -3.58
CA GLY A 220 -43.73 -18.82 -2.88
C GLY A 220 -44.89 -19.01 -3.85
#